data_3852197ef84d24b9f2b9f9d0e55576d9
#
_entry.id   3852197ef84d24b9f2b9f9d0e55576d9
#
_cell.length_a   1.000
_cell.length_b   1.000
_cell.length_c   1.000
_cell.angle_alpha   90.00
_cell.angle_beta   90.00
_cell.angle_gamma   90.00
#
_symmetry.space_group_name_H-M   'P 1'
#
loop_
_entity.id
_entity.type
_entity.pdbx_description
1 polymer ?
#
loop_
_entity_poly.entity_id
_entity_poly.type
_entity_poly.pdbx_seq_one_letter_code
_entity_poly.pdbx_strand_id
1 'polypeptide(L)'
;MAAEVQPLQPIKLPKGPVTITAEQRYWQSYSSQLQIDPSQHASPVTHISFPPPAPSNLTVSPQELFAVTTGSRVQIFSSKTRKPVKTISRFNVDDIAHFGNIRRDGRVVVAGGDSGAIQAFDLNSRAILKTWKEHKQPVWVTQWHPSDMTGLMSCSDDRTVRLWDLPSDKSIMSLHGHQDYVRCGAFMPSQSGLLVSGSYDQTVRLWDSRIGGNAVMVFKHAAAIESVLPMPSGTAILASAENAISVLDVVAAKPIHLLKNHQKTVTSLALANNGGRLLSGGLDGHVKVFETTGWNVVAGMKYPSPILSLNVISSGLQREDRHIAVGMQSGILSIKTRLSGEQKVQAREREKEMKALMEGKIEQYDRAKKRKRGKGWDRRIRGKDFTGEGADIVIEGNARGKVNNSLPWGNALRWGEYSKALDLVLESNAGNARAQTLTVLTALRHRSALRSALSNRDSVTLPPVLRWLIKSIVEPRTVRLTVDVALIVLDLYADQLGKSPEVDMLIDVLKKKVSLCVEASQTAWSVMGMVELLVRGAGEEPVAEE
;
A
#
# COMPACT_ATOMS: atom_id res chain seq x y z
N MET A 1 -28.11 60.15 40.19
CA MET A 1 -27.82 58.73 40.09
C MET A 1 -26.97 58.55 38.84
N ALA A 2 -25.67 58.26 39.01
CA ALA A 2 -24.75 57.99 37.89
C ALA A 2 -24.93 56.57 37.50
N ALA A 3 -25.26 56.32 36.25
CA ALA A 3 -25.33 54.94 35.71
C ALA A 3 -23.92 54.37 35.57
N GLU A 4 -23.65 53.30 36.28
CA GLU A 4 -22.40 52.52 36.10
C GLU A 4 -22.38 51.88 34.69
N VAL A 5 -21.45 52.36 33.89
CA VAL A 5 -21.18 51.77 32.57
C VAL A 5 -20.40 50.47 32.79
N GLN A 6 -21.05 49.32 32.64
CA GLN A 6 -20.36 48.01 32.65
C GLN A 6 -19.41 47.94 31.45
N PRO A 7 -18.15 47.52 31.64
CA PRO A 7 -17.22 47.35 30.54
C PRO A 7 -17.72 46.24 29.60
N LEU A 8 -17.81 46.56 28.31
CA LEU A 8 -18.15 45.61 27.24
C LEU A 8 -17.21 44.40 27.32
N GLN A 9 -17.78 43.23 27.43
CA GLN A 9 -16.98 42.00 27.38
C GLN A 9 -16.26 41.90 26.02
N PRO A 10 -14.96 41.56 26.00
CA PRO A 10 -14.22 41.44 24.74
C PRO A 10 -14.87 40.39 23.84
N ILE A 11 -15.31 40.82 22.66
CA ILE A 11 -15.85 39.92 21.64
C ILE A 11 -14.73 38.94 21.24
N LYS A 12 -14.90 37.68 21.57
CA LYS A 12 -13.99 36.61 21.09
C LYS A 12 -14.13 36.53 19.57
N LEU A 13 -13.16 37.09 18.87
CA LEU A 13 -13.06 36.91 17.41
C LEU A 13 -13.09 35.41 17.08
N PRO A 14 -13.87 34.99 16.07
CA PRO A 14 -13.87 33.60 15.65
C PRO A 14 -12.43 33.18 15.30
N LYS A 15 -11.98 32.09 15.87
CA LYS A 15 -10.65 31.55 15.56
C LYS A 15 -10.55 31.38 14.05
N GLY A 16 -9.53 31.94 13.43
CA GLY A 16 -9.24 31.78 12.01
C GLY A 16 -9.16 30.29 11.63
N PRO A 17 -9.26 29.92 10.34
CA PRO A 17 -9.26 28.54 9.90
C PRO A 17 -8.02 27.83 10.44
N VAL A 18 -8.23 26.77 11.22
CA VAL A 18 -7.16 25.97 11.82
C VAL A 18 -6.34 25.37 10.68
N THR A 19 -5.03 25.59 10.70
CA THR A 19 -4.13 25.01 9.70
C THR A 19 -4.17 23.48 9.80
N ILE A 20 -4.64 22.83 8.73
CA ILE A 20 -4.73 21.37 8.66
C ILE A 20 -3.31 20.79 8.63
N THR A 21 -2.97 19.93 9.58
CA THR A 21 -1.68 19.25 9.63
C THR A 21 -1.48 18.29 8.46
N ALA A 22 -0.24 17.94 8.15
CA ALA A 22 0.07 16.97 7.09
C ALA A 22 -0.59 15.61 7.34
N GLU A 23 -0.67 15.18 8.59
CA GLU A 23 -1.32 13.94 9.00
C GLU A 23 -2.85 13.99 8.85
N GLN A 24 -3.47 15.09 9.24
CA GLN A 24 -4.91 15.26 9.00
C GLN A 24 -5.24 15.19 7.51
N ARG A 25 -4.38 15.78 6.64
CA ARG A 25 -4.52 15.64 5.18
C ARG A 25 -4.34 14.19 4.72
N TYR A 26 -3.45 13.44 5.36
CA TYR A 26 -3.27 12.01 5.06
C TYR A 26 -4.56 11.24 5.34
N TRP A 27 -5.17 11.38 6.52
CA TRP A 27 -6.39 10.69 6.89
C TRP A 27 -7.63 11.19 6.11
N GLN A 28 -7.68 12.46 5.74
CA GLN A 28 -8.70 13.00 4.84
C GLN A 28 -8.60 12.45 3.41
N SER A 29 -7.43 11.92 3.01
CA SER A 29 -7.25 11.29 1.70
C SER A 29 -8.00 9.97 1.54
N TYR A 30 -8.50 9.36 2.64
CA TYR A 30 -9.43 8.23 2.64
C TYR A 30 -10.86 8.70 2.32
N SER A 31 -11.06 9.29 1.17
CA SER A 31 -12.34 9.92 0.77
C SER A 31 -13.21 9.02 -0.12
N SER A 32 -12.62 8.04 -0.83
CA SER A 32 -13.39 7.10 -1.65
C SER A 32 -14.05 6.06 -0.76
N GLN A 33 -15.33 6.22 -0.49
CA GLN A 33 -16.12 5.30 0.32
C GLN A 33 -16.91 4.36 -0.58
N LEU A 34 -16.78 3.06 -0.33
CA LEU A 34 -17.60 2.01 -0.90
C LEU A 34 -18.37 1.36 0.24
N GLN A 35 -19.69 1.34 0.13
CA GLN A 35 -20.58 0.64 1.05
C GLN A 35 -21.08 -0.63 0.37
N ILE A 36 -21.00 -1.74 1.05
CA ILE A 36 -21.42 -3.06 0.58
C ILE A 36 -22.28 -3.68 1.66
N ASP A 37 -23.38 -4.28 1.25
CA ASP A 37 -24.20 -5.13 2.12
C ASP A 37 -23.80 -6.58 1.90
N PRO A 38 -22.95 -7.15 2.76
CA PRO A 38 -22.47 -8.53 2.60
C PRO A 38 -23.56 -9.56 2.89
N SER A 39 -24.59 -9.20 3.66
CA SER A 39 -25.68 -10.09 4.05
C SER A 39 -26.99 -9.60 3.50
N GLN A 40 -27.80 -10.50 2.90
CA GLN A 40 -29.16 -10.21 2.45
C GLN A 40 -30.13 -9.91 3.60
N HIS A 41 -29.80 -10.31 4.83
CA HIS A 41 -30.68 -10.22 6.01
C HIS A 41 -30.19 -9.15 7.01
N ALA A 42 -29.41 -8.18 6.60
CA ALA A 42 -28.87 -7.13 7.47
C ALA A 42 -28.17 -7.66 8.76
N SER A 43 -27.58 -8.86 8.68
CA SER A 43 -26.84 -9.44 9.80
C SER A 43 -25.62 -8.60 10.11
N PRO A 44 -25.30 -8.34 11.39
CA PRO A 44 -24.17 -7.49 11.78
C PRO A 44 -22.84 -8.03 11.25
N VAL A 45 -21.93 -7.13 10.90
CA VAL A 45 -20.55 -7.49 10.53
C VAL A 45 -19.74 -7.65 11.81
N THR A 46 -19.60 -8.89 12.27
CA THR A 46 -18.96 -9.20 13.56
C THR A 46 -17.45 -9.05 13.51
N HIS A 47 -16.81 -9.53 12.47
CA HIS A 47 -15.35 -9.49 12.37
C HIS A 47 -14.85 -9.26 10.94
N ILE A 48 -13.71 -8.54 10.83
CA ILE A 48 -12.97 -8.33 9.57
C ILE A 48 -11.54 -8.80 9.79
N SER A 49 -11.14 -9.85 9.08
CA SER A 49 -9.79 -10.41 9.16
C SER A 49 -8.99 -10.09 7.91
N PHE A 50 -7.78 -9.60 8.12
CA PHE A 50 -6.77 -9.46 7.08
C PHE A 50 -5.57 -10.34 7.45
N PRO A 51 -5.12 -11.25 6.57
CA PRO A 51 -4.05 -12.17 6.88
C PRO A 51 -2.74 -11.40 7.09
N PRO A 52 -1.92 -11.82 8.07
CA PRO A 52 -0.60 -11.26 8.25
C PRO A 52 0.27 -11.54 7.01
N PRO A 53 1.31 -10.75 6.82
CA PRO A 53 2.19 -10.88 5.67
C PRO A 53 2.81 -12.27 5.53
N ALA A 54 2.75 -12.83 4.33
CA ALA A 54 3.44 -14.06 4.01
C ALA A 54 4.97 -13.88 4.08
N PRO A 55 5.75 -14.86 4.57
CA PRO A 55 7.19 -14.82 4.50
C PRO A 55 7.64 -14.83 3.03
N SER A 56 8.77 -14.19 2.76
CA SER A 56 9.36 -14.07 1.42
C SER A 56 9.68 -15.41 0.73
N ASN A 57 9.72 -16.49 1.50
CA ASN A 57 10.06 -17.83 1.02
C ASN A 57 8.89 -18.60 0.39
N LEU A 58 7.67 -18.07 0.44
CA LEU A 58 6.53 -18.70 -0.23
C LEU A 58 6.48 -18.23 -1.68
N THR A 59 6.69 -19.16 -2.61
CA THR A 59 6.64 -18.94 -4.07
C THR A 59 5.26 -18.57 -4.60
N VAL A 60 4.23 -18.67 -3.78
CA VAL A 60 2.87 -18.29 -4.12
C VAL A 60 2.68 -16.81 -3.73
N SER A 61 2.44 -15.95 -4.72
CA SER A 61 2.04 -14.56 -4.45
C SER A 61 0.81 -14.59 -3.54
N PRO A 62 0.88 -13.99 -2.34
CA PRO A 62 -0.26 -14.00 -1.43
C PRO A 62 -1.43 -13.35 -2.15
N GLN A 63 -2.53 -14.08 -2.29
CA GLN A 63 -3.77 -13.49 -2.76
C GLN A 63 -4.12 -12.39 -1.76
N GLU A 64 -4.18 -11.16 -2.21
CA GLU A 64 -4.58 -10.02 -1.38
C GLU A 64 -6.09 -10.17 -1.07
N LEU A 65 -6.41 -11.01 -0.09
CA LEU A 65 -7.76 -11.35 0.32
C LEU A 65 -7.99 -10.92 1.77
N PHE A 66 -9.22 -10.57 2.10
CA PHE A 66 -9.65 -10.37 3.47
C PHE A 66 -11.01 -11.05 3.70
N ALA A 67 -11.25 -11.51 4.94
CA ALA A 67 -12.50 -12.14 5.31
C ALA A 67 -13.40 -11.16 6.07
N VAL A 68 -14.67 -11.27 5.81
CA VAL A 68 -15.73 -10.55 6.51
C VAL A 68 -16.75 -11.57 7.04
N THR A 69 -16.97 -11.55 8.33
CA THR A 69 -17.90 -12.48 8.98
C THR A 69 -19.23 -11.79 9.23
N THR A 70 -20.32 -12.39 8.74
CA THR A 70 -21.67 -11.85 8.87
C THR A 70 -22.68 -12.98 9.09
N GLY A 71 -23.38 -12.98 10.21
CA GLY A 71 -24.33 -14.04 10.53
C GLY A 71 -23.69 -15.43 10.43
N SER A 72 -24.31 -16.36 9.72
CA SER A 72 -23.80 -17.72 9.51
C SER A 72 -22.85 -17.86 8.31
N ARG A 73 -22.25 -16.76 7.84
CA ARG A 73 -21.45 -16.75 6.61
C ARG A 73 -20.12 -16.05 6.81
N VAL A 74 -19.09 -16.58 6.17
CA VAL A 74 -17.81 -15.91 6.02
C VAL A 74 -17.59 -15.59 4.55
N GLN A 75 -17.47 -14.32 4.22
CA GLN A 75 -17.25 -13.85 2.86
C GLN A 75 -15.82 -13.41 2.66
N ILE A 76 -15.25 -13.80 1.56
CA ILE A 76 -13.89 -13.47 1.18
C ILE A 76 -13.91 -12.42 0.08
N PHE A 77 -13.28 -11.31 0.35
CA PHE A 77 -13.16 -10.17 -0.56
C PHE A 77 -11.73 -10.05 -1.09
N SER A 78 -11.61 -9.57 -2.32
CA SER A 78 -10.31 -9.16 -2.87
C SER A 78 -10.00 -7.72 -2.44
N SER A 79 -8.80 -7.46 -1.91
CA SER A 79 -8.37 -6.11 -1.55
C SER A 79 -8.22 -5.19 -2.77
N LYS A 80 -7.83 -5.74 -3.95
CA LYS A 80 -7.68 -4.97 -5.19
C LYS A 80 -9.01 -4.50 -5.75
N THR A 81 -9.96 -5.43 -5.91
CA THR A 81 -11.25 -5.15 -6.56
C THR A 81 -12.33 -4.72 -5.59
N ARG A 82 -12.16 -5.00 -4.29
CA ARG A 82 -13.13 -4.76 -3.22
C ARG A 82 -14.48 -5.48 -3.46
N LYS A 83 -14.46 -6.54 -4.27
CA LYS A 83 -15.63 -7.36 -4.57
C LYS A 83 -15.53 -8.70 -3.84
N PRO A 84 -16.67 -9.32 -3.47
CA PRO A 84 -16.67 -10.67 -2.93
C PRO A 84 -16.18 -11.65 -3.98
N VAL A 85 -15.24 -12.50 -3.59
CA VAL A 85 -14.65 -13.54 -4.46
C VAL A 85 -15.31 -14.87 -4.16
N LYS A 86 -15.47 -15.19 -2.88
CA LYS A 86 -16.06 -16.46 -2.42
C LYS A 86 -16.87 -16.23 -1.15
N THR A 87 -17.92 -17.04 -0.98
CA THR A 87 -18.73 -17.07 0.23
C THR A 87 -18.72 -18.50 0.78
N ILE A 88 -18.43 -18.65 2.06
CA ILE A 88 -18.52 -19.88 2.81
C ILE A 88 -19.80 -19.81 3.63
N SER A 89 -20.77 -20.67 3.32
CA SER A 89 -22.09 -20.69 3.95
C SER A 89 -22.45 -22.09 4.48
N ARG A 90 -21.40 -22.88 4.85
CA ARG A 90 -21.60 -24.26 5.32
C ARG A 90 -21.74 -24.39 6.84
N PHE A 91 -21.88 -23.27 7.54
CA PHE A 91 -22.36 -23.28 8.91
C PHE A 91 -23.83 -23.66 8.95
N ASN A 92 -24.25 -24.28 10.02
CA ASN A 92 -25.68 -24.49 10.25
C ASN A 92 -26.40 -23.13 10.20
N VAL A 93 -27.62 -23.11 9.68
CA VAL A 93 -28.38 -21.85 9.50
C VAL A 93 -28.56 -21.11 10.84
N ASP A 94 -28.69 -21.87 11.92
CA ASP A 94 -28.89 -21.36 13.27
C ASP A 94 -27.57 -21.07 14.01
N ASP A 95 -26.43 -21.37 13.43
CA ASP A 95 -25.12 -21.18 14.05
C ASP A 95 -24.47 -19.90 13.54
N ILE A 96 -24.41 -18.89 14.40
CA ILE A 96 -23.81 -17.59 14.06
C ILE A 96 -22.29 -17.70 14.16
N ALA A 97 -21.60 -17.37 13.07
CA ALA A 97 -20.14 -17.26 13.07
C ALA A 97 -19.71 -15.90 13.63
N HIS A 98 -18.86 -15.89 14.65
CA HIS A 98 -18.40 -14.66 15.28
C HIS A 98 -17.10 -14.12 14.70
N PHE A 99 -16.12 -14.99 14.45
CA PHE A 99 -14.77 -14.60 14.08
C PHE A 99 -14.24 -15.49 12.96
N GLY A 100 -14.22 -14.97 11.75
CA GLY A 100 -13.59 -15.66 10.62
C GLY A 100 -12.18 -15.15 10.40
N ASN A 101 -11.19 -16.04 10.40
CA ASN A 101 -9.78 -15.69 10.23
C ASN A 101 -9.17 -16.46 9.06
N ILE A 102 -8.48 -15.73 8.18
CA ILE A 102 -7.74 -16.29 7.04
C ILE A 102 -6.32 -16.63 7.49
N ARG A 103 -5.89 -17.84 7.18
CA ARG A 103 -4.50 -18.25 7.37
C ARG A 103 -3.56 -17.44 6.47
N ARG A 104 -2.31 -17.31 6.90
CA ARG A 104 -1.27 -16.52 6.23
C ARG A 104 -1.02 -16.89 4.75
N ASP A 105 -1.27 -18.13 4.36
CA ASP A 105 -1.17 -18.60 2.96
C ASP A 105 -2.38 -18.22 2.09
N GLY A 106 -3.45 -17.71 2.70
CA GLY A 106 -4.68 -17.36 1.99
C GLY A 106 -5.49 -18.57 1.49
N ARG A 107 -5.21 -19.79 1.96
CA ARG A 107 -5.89 -21.01 1.49
C ARG A 107 -6.92 -21.55 2.46
N VAL A 108 -6.71 -21.35 3.74
CA VAL A 108 -7.56 -21.92 4.79
C VAL A 108 -8.18 -20.78 5.60
N VAL A 109 -9.46 -20.92 5.89
CA VAL A 109 -10.23 -20.02 6.76
C VAL A 109 -10.74 -20.83 7.94
N VAL A 110 -10.63 -20.27 9.14
CA VAL A 110 -11.24 -20.84 10.34
C VAL A 110 -12.30 -19.90 10.85
N ALA A 111 -13.37 -20.46 11.40
CA ALA A 111 -14.38 -19.67 12.11
C ALA A 111 -14.96 -20.48 13.29
N GLY A 112 -15.28 -19.75 14.36
CA GLY A 112 -15.98 -20.27 15.53
C GLY A 112 -17.44 -19.83 15.50
N GLY A 113 -18.31 -20.68 15.99
CA GLY A 113 -19.77 -20.45 16.03
C GLY A 113 -20.35 -20.43 17.44
N ASP A 114 -21.63 -20.09 17.51
CA ASP A 114 -22.43 -20.10 18.74
C ASP A 114 -22.58 -21.50 19.35
N SER A 115 -22.56 -22.53 18.51
CA SER A 115 -22.61 -23.94 18.95
C SER A 115 -21.36 -24.40 19.70
N GLY A 116 -20.31 -23.57 19.81
CA GLY A 116 -19.00 -23.96 20.32
C GLY A 116 -18.16 -24.74 19.32
N ALA A 117 -18.65 -24.97 18.12
CA ALA A 117 -17.90 -25.64 17.07
C ALA A 117 -16.93 -24.66 16.39
N ILE A 118 -15.70 -25.13 16.17
CA ILE A 118 -14.70 -24.44 15.36
C ILE A 118 -14.55 -25.24 14.08
N GLN A 119 -14.68 -24.56 12.94
CA GLN A 119 -14.58 -25.20 11.63
C GLN A 119 -13.48 -24.56 10.79
N ALA A 120 -12.63 -25.37 10.21
CA ALA A 120 -11.62 -24.97 9.24
C ALA A 120 -12.09 -25.34 7.83
N PHE A 121 -12.04 -24.41 6.91
CA PHE A 121 -12.47 -24.56 5.53
C PHE A 121 -11.32 -24.31 4.56
N ASP A 122 -11.28 -25.12 3.50
CA ASP A 122 -10.44 -24.79 2.35
C ASP A 122 -11.12 -23.69 1.50
N LEU A 123 -10.39 -22.64 1.21
CA LEU A 123 -10.90 -21.52 0.44
C LEU A 123 -11.23 -21.89 -1.00
N ASN A 124 -10.49 -22.85 -1.60
CA ASN A 124 -10.67 -23.21 -3.00
C ASN A 124 -11.89 -24.11 -3.22
N SER A 125 -11.95 -25.20 -2.49
CA SER A 125 -13.03 -26.19 -2.60
C SER A 125 -14.26 -25.85 -1.77
N ARG A 126 -14.13 -24.92 -0.80
CA ARG A 126 -15.12 -24.62 0.23
C ARG A 126 -15.51 -25.85 1.06
N ALA A 127 -14.67 -26.86 1.08
CA ALA A 127 -14.87 -28.05 1.87
C ALA A 127 -14.48 -27.79 3.32
N ILE A 128 -15.16 -28.47 4.25
CA ILE A 128 -14.78 -28.51 5.64
C ILE A 128 -13.56 -29.44 5.76
N LEU A 129 -12.42 -28.88 6.18
CA LEU A 129 -11.21 -29.65 6.41
C LEU A 129 -11.25 -30.32 7.78
N LYS A 130 -11.71 -29.58 8.79
CA LYS A 130 -11.71 -30.03 10.17
C LYS A 130 -12.84 -29.36 10.94
N THR A 131 -13.37 -30.09 11.92
CA THR A 131 -14.35 -29.58 12.90
C THR A 131 -13.95 -30.00 14.29
N TRP A 132 -13.76 -29.05 15.21
CA TRP A 132 -13.53 -29.31 16.64
C TRP A 132 -14.77 -28.94 17.43
N LYS A 133 -15.18 -29.79 18.40
CA LYS A 133 -16.38 -29.60 19.22
C LYS A 133 -16.07 -29.83 20.70
N GLU A 134 -14.98 -29.25 21.21
CA GLU A 134 -14.63 -29.36 22.62
C GLU A 134 -15.18 -28.22 23.46
N HIS A 135 -15.39 -27.02 22.89
CA HIS A 135 -16.03 -25.93 23.59
C HIS A 135 -17.53 -26.20 23.75
N LYS A 136 -18.02 -25.88 24.95
CA LYS A 136 -19.45 -26.08 25.30
C LYS A 136 -20.30 -24.83 25.10
N GLN A 137 -19.67 -23.69 24.88
CA GLN A 137 -20.29 -22.38 24.75
C GLN A 137 -19.74 -21.65 23.52
N PRO A 138 -20.36 -20.54 23.11
CA PRO A 138 -19.94 -19.77 21.93
C PRO A 138 -18.44 -19.48 21.89
N VAL A 139 -17.87 -19.60 20.68
CA VAL A 139 -16.46 -19.27 20.42
C VAL A 139 -16.40 -17.92 19.74
N TRP A 140 -15.89 -16.94 20.46
CA TRP A 140 -15.83 -15.54 19.98
C TRP A 140 -14.59 -15.22 19.18
N VAL A 141 -13.46 -15.89 19.45
CA VAL A 141 -12.20 -15.63 18.76
C VAL A 141 -11.62 -16.94 18.24
N THR A 142 -11.23 -16.94 16.97
CA THR A 142 -10.46 -18.01 16.34
C THR A 142 -9.34 -17.39 15.53
N GLN A 143 -8.10 -17.48 15.99
CA GLN A 143 -6.97 -16.82 15.35
C GLN A 143 -5.87 -17.82 15.01
N TRP A 144 -5.37 -17.75 13.75
CA TRP A 144 -4.20 -18.51 13.35
C TRP A 144 -2.94 -17.97 13.99
N HIS A 145 -2.03 -18.89 14.31
CA HIS A 145 -0.72 -18.54 14.80
C HIS A 145 0.05 -17.72 13.74
N PRO A 146 0.74 -16.63 14.09
CA PRO A 146 1.37 -15.74 13.13
C PRO A 146 2.56 -16.36 12.39
N SER A 147 3.31 -17.29 13.00
CA SER A 147 4.45 -17.97 12.39
C SER A 147 4.12 -19.39 11.93
N ASP A 148 3.35 -20.14 12.73
CA ASP A 148 3.03 -21.53 12.43
C ASP A 148 1.81 -21.64 11.52
N MET A 149 1.85 -22.55 10.58
CA MET A 149 0.77 -22.75 9.62
C MET A 149 -0.33 -23.68 10.12
N THR A 150 -0.08 -24.40 11.20
CA THR A 150 -1.00 -25.40 11.75
C THR A 150 -1.63 -24.95 13.07
N GLY A 151 -0.95 -24.08 13.82
CA GLY A 151 -1.37 -23.62 15.12
C GLY A 151 -2.56 -22.64 15.07
N LEU A 152 -3.49 -22.81 15.98
CA LEU A 152 -4.72 -22.02 16.11
C LEU A 152 -5.02 -21.77 17.59
N MET A 153 -5.54 -20.59 17.91
CA MET A 153 -6.06 -20.23 19.22
C MET A 153 -7.58 -20.00 19.14
N SER A 154 -8.29 -20.42 20.17
CA SER A 154 -9.71 -20.07 20.36
C SER A 154 -9.97 -19.51 21.75
N CYS A 155 -10.89 -18.54 21.84
CA CYS A 155 -11.40 -18.00 23.09
C CYS A 155 -12.93 -18.20 23.11
N SER A 156 -13.46 -18.67 24.22
CA SER A 156 -14.86 -19.02 24.37
C SER A 156 -15.50 -18.47 25.64
N ASP A 157 -16.81 -18.36 25.63
CA ASP A 157 -17.62 -18.04 26.80
C ASP A 157 -17.56 -19.13 27.88
N ASP A 158 -17.00 -20.34 27.58
CA ASP A 158 -16.70 -21.38 28.57
C ASP A 158 -15.52 -21.03 29.51
N ARG A 159 -15.01 -19.78 29.48
CA ARG A 159 -13.91 -19.23 30.29
C ARG A 159 -12.55 -19.81 29.98
N THR A 160 -12.43 -20.57 28.89
CA THR A 160 -11.16 -21.19 28.49
C THR A 160 -10.60 -20.55 27.23
N VAL A 161 -9.28 -20.52 27.16
CA VAL A 161 -8.51 -20.26 25.94
C VAL A 161 -7.85 -21.57 25.56
N ARG A 162 -8.04 -22.03 24.32
CA ARG A 162 -7.48 -23.29 23.85
C ARG A 162 -6.56 -23.09 22.67
N LEU A 163 -5.52 -23.90 22.63
CA LEU A 163 -4.59 -23.99 21.53
C LEU A 163 -4.81 -25.30 20.78
N TRP A 164 -4.82 -25.22 19.47
CA TRP A 164 -5.11 -26.33 18.56
C TRP A 164 -4.02 -26.45 17.53
N ASP A 165 -3.89 -27.67 17.02
CA ASP A 165 -3.09 -27.95 15.84
C ASP A 165 -3.99 -28.58 14.77
N LEU A 166 -3.84 -28.16 13.53
CA LEU A 166 -4.70 -28.59 12.43
C LEU A 166 -4.76 -30.12 12.25
N PRO A 167 -3.65 -30.89 12.32
CA PRO A 167 -3.67 -32.34 12.26
C PRO A 167 -4.33 -33.01 13.47
N SER A 168 -4.34 -32.39 14.66
CA SER A 168 -4.87 -33.01 15.87
C SER A 168 -6.39 -32.87 16.00
N ASP A 169 -7.05 -33.91 16.57
CA ASP A 169 -8.50 -33.88 16.82
C ASP A 169 -8.85 -33.19 18.13
N LYS A 170 -7.88 -33.10 19.04
CA LYS A 170 -8.04 -32.51 20.37
C LYS A 170 -7.21 -31.27 20.52
N SER A 171 -7.59 -30.42 21.47
CA SER A 171 -6.80 -29.28 21.87
C SER A 171 -5.46 -29.73 22.45
N ILE A 172 -4.37 -29.06 22.02
CA ILE A 172 -3.03 -29.31 22.56
C ILE A 172 -2.96 -28.84 24.00
N MET A 173 -3.54 -27.67 24.28
CA MET A 173 -3.49 -27.02 25.57
C MET A 173 -4.79 -26.30 25.85
N SER A 174 -5.24 -26.39 27.10
CA SER A 174 -6.37 -25.64 27.61
C SER A 174 -5.90 -24.75 28.74
N LEU A 175 -6.04 -23.44 28.58
CA LEU A 175 -5.64 -22.42 29.55
C LEU A 175 -6.85 -22.03 30.40
N HIS A 176 -6.76 -22.31 31.69
CA HIS A 176 -7.80 -22.03 32.65
C HIS A 176 -7.38 -20.90 33.59
N GLY A 177 -8.35 -20.08 34.01
CA GLY A 177 -8.07 -19.03 34.96
C GLY A 177 -9.00 -17.85 34.91
N HIS A 178 -9.56 -17.53 33.75
CA HIS A 178 -10.60 -16.52 33.64
C HIS A 178 -11.85 -16.95 34.40
N GLN A 179 -12.51 -15.97 35.03
CA GLN A 179 -13.70 -16.22 35.86
C GLN A 179 -14.99 -15.96 35.10
N ASP A 180 -14.92 -15.28 33.95
CA ASP A 180 -16.06 -14.93 33.12
C ASP A 180 -15.69 -15.10 31.63
N TYR A 181 -16.60 -14.78 30.73
CA TYR A 181 -16.52 -14.93 29.27
C TYR A 181 -15.24 -14.35 28.67
N VAL A 182 -14.56 -15.11 27.80
CA VAL A 182 -13.36 -14.66 27.09
C VAL A 182 -13.74 -14.31 25.67
N ARG A 183 -13.89 -13.02 25.40
CA ARG A 183 -14.36 -12.52 24.11
C ARG A 183 -13.32 -11.89 23.20
N CYS A 184 -12.11 -11.73 23.69
CA CYS A 184 -11.00 -11.24 22.87
C CYS A 184 -9.70 -11.97 23.20
N GLY A 185 -8.84 -12.07 22.20
CA GLY A 185 -7.53 -12.70 22.33
C GLY A 185 -6.69 -12.49 21.10
N ALA A 186 -5.38 -12.47 21.27
CA ALA A 186 -4.41 -12.32 20.20
C ALA A 186 -3.07 -12.97 20.54
N PHE A 187 -2.36 -13.45 19.53
CA PHE A 187 -0.97 -13.86 19.64
C PHE A 187 -0.05 -12.64 19.69
N MET A 188 1.01 -12.73 20.47
CA MET A 188 2.05 -11.70 20.46
C MET A 188 2.88 -11.81 19.19
N PRO A 189 3.03 -10.73 18.41
CA PRO A 189 3.71 -10.80 17.11
C PRO A 189 5.22 -11.00 17.22
N SER A 190 5.85 -10.59 18.31
CA SER A 190 7.29 -10.66 18.52
C SER A 190 7.78 -11.96 19.14
N GLN A 191 6.90 -12.69 19.85
CA GLN A 191 7.25 -13.92 20.58
C GLN A 191 6.20 -14.99 20.28
N SER A 192 6.59 -16.03 19.56
CA SER A 192 5.70 -17.09 19.08
C SER A 192 5.01 -17.92 20.16
N GLY A 193 5.50 -17.90 21.38
CA GLY A 193 4.91 -18.65 22.49
C GLY A 193 3.95 -17.85 23.39
N LEU A 194 3.89 -16.54 23.22
CA LEU A 194 3.06 -15.67 24.05
C LEU A 194 1.72 -15.35 23.40
N LEU A 195 0.68 -15.40 24.20
CA LEU A 195 -0.68 -15.00 23.78
C LEU A 195 -1.35 -14.17 24.89
N VAL A 196 -2.27 -13.35 24.48
CA VAL A 196 -3.03 -12.45 25.35
C VAL A 196 -4.51 -12.74 25.21
N SER A 197 -5.23 -12.78 26.30
CA SER A 197 -6.69 -12.86 26.33
C SER A 197 -7.28 -11.76 27.18
N GLY A 198 -8.46 -11.30 26.80
CA GLY A 198 -9.25 -10.37 27.60
C GLY A 198 -10.63 -10.95 27.86
N SER A 199 -11.16 -10.71 29.05
CA SER A 199 -12.39 -11.28 29.52
C SER A 199 -13.31 -10.25 30.16
N TYR A 200 -14.56 -10.62 30.30
CA TYR A 200 -15.56 -9.87 31.05
C TYR A 200 -15.33 -9.90 32.56
N ASP A 201 -14.40 -10.76 33.05
CA ASP A 201 -13.90 -10.72 34.43
C ASP A 201 -13.01 -9.48 34.71
N GLN A 202 -12.98 -8.50 33.79
CA GLN A 202 -12.22 -7.25 33.87
C GLN A 202 -10.70 -7.47 33.88
N THR A 203 -10.22 -8.64 33.46
CA THR A 203 -8.80 -8.92 33.38
C THR A 203 -8.30 -9.14 31.98
N VAL A 204 -7.08 -8.63 31.72
CA VAL A 204 -6.26 -9.02 30.57
C VAL A 204 -5.16 -9.95 31.09
N ARG A 205 -5.02 -11.11 30.50
CA ARG A 205 -4.04 -12.12 30.90
C ARG A 205 -3.05 -12.40 29.79
N LEU A 206 -1.80 -12.47 30.17
CA LEU A 206 -0.70 -12.91 29.31
C LEU A 206 -0.36 -14.36 29.66
N TRP A 207 -0.28 -15.20 28.66
CA TRP A 207 -0.01 -16.63 28.79
C TRP A 207 1.23 -17.00 27.98
N ASP A 208 1.97 -17.97 28.49
CA ASP A 208 3.06 -18.61 27.75
C ASP A 208 2.69 -20.08 27.48
N SER A 209 2.63 -20.43 26.20
CA SER A 209 2.30 -21.80 25.77
C SER A 209 3.36 -22.83 26.16
N ARG A 210 4.55 -22.40 26.57
CA ARG A 210 5.65 -23.29 26.96
C ARG A 210 5.57 -23.70 28.43
N ILE A 211 5.08 -22.79 29.28
CA ILE A 211 5.03 -23.01 30.74
C ILE A 211 3.75 -23.74 31.13
N GLY A 212 2.69 -23.59 30.37
CA GLY A 212 1.41 -24.27 30.56
C GLY A 212 0.56 -23.76 31.70
N GLY A 213 -0.75 -23.74 31.51
CA GLY A 213 -1.81 -23.64 32.53
C GLY A 213 -2.04 -22.30 33.20
N ASN A 214 -1.01 -21.64 33.68
CA ASN A 214 -1.13 -20.41 34.48
C ASN A 214 -0.79 -19.15 33.68
N ALA A 215 -1.52 -18.06 33.96
CA ALA A 215 -1.18 -16.77 33.39
C ALA A 215 0.14 -16.24 33.95
N VAL A 216 1.04 -15.82 33.09
CA VAL A 216 2.32 -15.20 33.44
C VAL A 216 2.08 -13.83 34.06
N MET A 217 1.08 -13.10 33.56
CA MET A 217 0.78 -11.74 33.99
C MET A 217 -0.71 -11.48 33.92
N VAL A 218 -1.24 -10.71 34.87
CA VAL A 218 -2.66 -10.35 34.94
C VAL A 218 -2.79 -8.85 35.19
N PHE A 219 -3.46 -8.17 34.26
CA PHE A 219 -3.82 -6.75 34.39
C PHE A 219 -5.31 -6.65 34.73
N LYS A 220 -5.64 -5.96 35.84
CA LYS A 220 -7.02 -5.70 36.22
C LYS A 220 -7.50 -4.34 35.75
N HIS A 221 -8.70 -4.30 35.21
CA HIS A 221 -9.38 -3.11 34.74
C HIS A 221 -10.63 -2.84 35.56
N ALA A 222 -11.25 -1.66 35.35
CA ALA A 222 -12.49 -1.29 36.01
C ALA A 222 -13.75 -1.81 35.30
N ALA A 223 -13.62 -2.24 34.04
CA ALA A 223 -14.72 -2.68 33.20
C ALA A 223 -14.35 -3.88 32.34
N ALA A 224 -15.36 -4.54 31.77
CA ALA A 224 -15.19 -5.68 30.87
C ALA A 224 -14.34 -5.34 29.65
N ILE A 225 -13.52 -6.29 29.20
CA ILE A 225 -12.61 -6.14 28.08
C ILE A 225 -13.28 -6.63 26.81
N GLU A 226 -13.44 -5.74 25.83
CA GLU A 226 -14.05 -6.05 24.51
C GLU A 226 -13.02 -6.41 23.43
N SER A 227 -11.87 -5.75 23.43
CA SER A 227 -10.84 -5.98 22.40
C SER A 227 -9.44 -5.86 22.97
N VAL A 228 -8.56 -6.73 22.52
CA VAL A 228 -7.14 -6.73 22.89
C VAL A 228 -6.30 -6.74 21.60
N LEU A 229 -5.28 -5.87 21.56
CA LEU A 229 -4.40 -5.73 20.41
C LEU A 229 -2.95 -5.57 20.87
N PRO A 230 -2.09 -6.57 20.69
CA PRO A 230 -0.67 -6.44 20.98
C PRO A 230 0.03 -5.55 19.94
N MET A 231 0.96 -4.74 20.40
CA MET A 231 1.78 -3.91 19.53
C MET A 231 2.84 -4.74 18.79
N PRO A 232 3.23 -4.37 17.56
CA PRO A 232 4.25 -5.09 16.79
C PRO A 232 5.61 -5.18 17.49
N SER A 233 5.93 -4.22 18.36
CA SER A 233 7.14 -4.22 19.20
C SER A 233 7.15 -5.36 20.23
N GLY A 234 5.97 -5.90 20.59
CA GLY A 234 5.82 -6.90 21.65
C GLY A 234 6.01 -6.38 23.07
N THR A 235 6.26 -5.10 23.25
CA THR A 235 6.47 -4.48 24.57
C THR A 235 5.19 -3.94 25.20
N ALA A 236 4.19 -3.63 24.38
CA ALA A 236 2.94 -3.06 24.86
C ALA A 236 1.71 -3.81 24.32
N ILE A 237 0.66 -3.83 25.12
CA ILE A 237 -0.65 -4.39 24.80
C ILE A 237 -1.67 -3.27 24.95
N LEU A 238 -2.54 -3.16 23.97
CA LEU A 238 -3.70 -2.27 24.00
C LEU A 238 -4.93 -3.07 24.37
N ALA A 239 -5.70 -2.60 25.33
CA ALA A 239 -6.94 -3.23 25.73
C ALA A 239 -8.06 -2.19 25.81
N SER A 240 -9.21 -2.49 25.20
CA SER A 240 -10.39 -1.65 25.32
C SER A 240 -11.27 -2.16 26.46
N ALA A 241 -11.52 -1.27 27.42
CA ALA A 241 -12.41 -1.51 28.54
C ALA A 241 -13.50 -0.44 28.52
N GLU A 242 -14.71 -0.81 28.15
CA GLU A 242 -15.83 0.13 27.98
C GLU A 242 -15.47 1.30 27.04
N ASN A 243 -15.51 2.54 27.49
CA ASN A 243 -15.17 3.73 26.69
C ASN A 243 -13.69 4.12 26.72
N ALA A 244 -12.86 3.40 27.45
CA ALA A 244 -11.46 3.66 27.65
C ALA A 244 -10.58 2.63 26.93
N ILE A 245 -9.44 3.09 26.43
CA ILE A 245 -8.40 2.22 25.87
C ILE A 245 -7.18 2.35 26.79
N SER A 246 -6.75 1.25 27.38
CA SER A 246 -5.55 1.20 28.21
C SER A 246 -4.35 0.74 27.40
N VAL A 247 -3.22 1.37 27.62
CA VAL A 247 -1.91 0.99 27.08
C VAL A 247 -1.13 0.35 28.21
N LEU A 248 -0.88 -0.95 28.09
CA LEU A 248 -0.24 -1.77 29.10
C LEU A 248 1.20 -2.08 28.69
N ASP A 249 2.15 -1.83 29.55
CA ASP A 249 3.54 -2.24 29.36
C ASP A 249 3.73 -3.66 29.88
N VAL A 250 4.18 -4.55 29.01
CA VAL A 250 4.47 -5.95 29.34
C VAL A 250 5.74 -6.07 30.17
N VAL A 251 6.73 -5.20 29.94
CA VAL A 251 8.03 -5.27 30.63
C VAL A 251 7.92 -4.73 32.05
N ALA A 252 7.29 -3.56 32.20
CA ALA A 252 7.12 -2.93 33.52
C ALA A 252 5.91 -3.47 34.31
N ALA A 253 5.05 -4.29 33.68
CA ALA A 253 3.81 -4.80 34.26
C ALA A 253 2.86 -3.71 34.77
N LYS A 254 2.84 -2.54 34.10
CA LYS A 254 2.07 -1.36 34.51
C LYS A 254 1.31 -0.73 33.36
N PRO A 255 0.16 -0.10 33.61
CA PRO A 255 -0.48 0.74 32.60
C PRO A 255 0.34 2.02 32.38
N ILE A 256 0.61 2.36 31.09
CA ILE A 256 1.32 3.58 30.71
C ILE A 256 0.33 4.73 30.51
N HIS A 257 -0.74 4.48 29.74
CA HIS A 257 -1.73 5.50 29.39
C HIS A 257 -3.15 4.94 29.42
N LEU A 258 -4.10 5.84 29.68
CA LEU A 258 -5.53 5.57 29.62
C LEU A 258 -6.21 6.63 28.73
N LEU A 259 -6.73 6.20 27.59
CA LEU A 259 -7.34 7.06 26.58
C LEU A 259 -8.87 7.01 26.73
N LYS A 260 -9.49 8.12 27.16
CA LYS A 260 -10.94 8.26 27.34
C LYS A 260 -11.53 9.22 26.30
N ASN A 261 -11.46 8.85 25.05
CA ASN A 261 -11.90 9.73 23.96
C ASN A 261 -13.26 9.30 23.38
N HIS A 262 -13.69 8.05 23.56
CA HIS A 262 -14.98 7.56 23.11
C HIS A 262 -16.11 7.83 24.11
N GLN A 263 -17.32 8.00 23.61
CA GLN A 263 -18.52 8.21 24.46
C GLN A 263 -19.20 6.91 24.86
N LYS A 264 -19.04 5.87 24.02
CA LYS A 264 -19.56 4.52 24.25
C LYS A 264 -18.45 3.50 24.14
N THR A 265 -18.78 2.24 24.37
CA THR A 265 -17.87 1.10 24.37
C THR A 265 -17.06 1.02 23.08
N VAL A 266 -15.77 0.82 23.22
CA VAL A 266 -14.83 0.58 22.11
C VAL A 266 -14.79 -0.90 21.81
N THR A 267 -15.30 -1.30 20.66
CA THR A 267 -15.47 -2.71 20.27
C THR A 267 -14.27 -3.28 19.52
N SER A 268 -13.56 -2.45 18.78
CA SER A 268 -12.47 -2.94 17.93
C SER A 268 -11.29 -1.98 17.86
N LEU A 269 -10.11 -2.57 17.82
CA LEU A 269 -8.83 -1.89 17.69
C LEU A 269 -8.10 -2.41 16.46
N ALA A 270 -7.43 -1.53 15.72
CA ALA A 270 -6.59 -1.90 14.58
C ALA A 270 -5.35 -1.01 14.51
N LEU A 271 -4.27 -1.54 13.97
CA LEU A 271 -3.03 -0.79 13.76
C LEU A 271 -2.88 -0.39 12.30
N ALA A 272 -2.34 0.79 12.10
CA ALA A 272 -1.96 1.32 10.80
C ALA A 272 -0.49 1.78 10.82
N ASN A 273 0.07 1.93 9.63
CA ASN A 273 1.44 2.40 9.44
C ASN A 273 2.47 1.61 10.30
N ASN A 274 2.40 0.26 10.19
CA ASN A 274 3.28 -0.67 10.93
C ASN A 274 3.32 -0.41 12.45
N GLY A 275 2.19 -0.04 13.05
CA GLY A 275 2.10 0.25 14.48
C GLY A 275 2.31 1.72 14.86
N GLY A 276 2.60 2.61 13.90
CA GLY A 276 2.74 4.04 14.17
C GLY A 276 1.43 4.77 14.45
N ARG A 277 0.30 4.16 14.15
CA ARG A 277 -1.05 4.73 14.37
C ARG A 277 -2.01 3.65 14.86
N LEU A 278 -2.79 4.00 15.88
CA LEU A 278 -3.88 3.19 16.40
C LEU A 278 -5.22 3.72 15.89
N LEU A 279 -6.03 2.85 15.35
CA LEU A 279 -7.43 3.12 15.03
C LEU A 279 -8.31 2.41 16.06
N SER A 280 -9.29 3.12 16.59
CA SER A 280 -10.30 2.56 17.47
C SER A 280 -11.70 2.79 16.90
N GLY A 281 -12.54 1.77 16.94
CA GLY A 281 -13.94 1.82 16.55
C GLY A 281 -14.84 1.56 17.76
N GLY A 282 -15.92 2.34 17.92
CA GLY A 282 -16.81 2.21 19.05
C GLY A 282 -18.30 2.19 18.67
N LEU A 283 -19.12 1.84 19.63
CA LEU A 283 -20.59 1.87 19.51
C LEU A 283 -21.15 3.30 19.38
N ASP A 284 -20.31 4.31 19.54
CA ASP A 284 -20.64 5.72 19.28
C ASP A 284 -20.66 6.07 17.77
N GLY A 285 -20.35 5.12 16.90
CA GLY A 285 -20.28 5.30 15.45
C GLY A 285 -19.07 6.11 15.00
N HIS A 286 -18.05 6.27 15.84
CA HIS A 286 -16.85 7.02 15.52
C HIS A 286 -15.64 6.08 15.42
N VAL A 287 -14.84 6.27 14.37
CA VAL A 287 -13.46 5.77 14.31
C VAL A 287 -12.54 6.91 14.68
N LYS A 288 -11.69 6.71 15.67
CA LYS A 288 -10.66 7.67 16.08
C LYS A 288 -9.29 7.12 15.76
N VAL A 289 -8.41 8.02 15.32
CA VAL A 289 -7.03 7.68 14.98
C VAL A 289 -6.12 8.37 15.98
N PHE A 290 -5.30 7.58 16.64
CA PHE A 290 -4.33 8.04 17.64
C PHE A 290 -2.91 7.87 17.12
N GLU A 291 -2.07 8.77 17.51
CA GLU A 291 -0.63 8.62 17.37
C GLU A 291 -0.09 7.74 18.50
N THR A 292 0.75 6.74 18.18
CA THR A 292 1.27 5.81 19.20
C THR A 292 2.42 6.37 20.02
N THR A 293 3.03 7.49 19.61
CA THR A 293 4.11 8.15 20.37
C THR A 293 3.57 9.04 21.48
N GLY A 294 2.58 9.88 21.18
CA GLY A 294 2.00 10.84 22.13
C GLY A 294 0.57 10.52 22.56
N TRP A 295 -0.04 9.47 22.00
CA TRP A 295 -1.44 9.05 22.25
C TRP A 295 -2.49 10.14 22.02
N ASN A 296 -2.17 11.13 21.19
CA ASN A 296 -3.07 12.20 20.82
C ASN A 296 -3.98 11.78 19.65
N VAL A 297 -5.21 12.29 19.64
CA VAL A 297 -6.15 12.09 18.54
C VAL A 297 -5.72 12.93 17.35
N VAL A 298 -5.39 12.30 16.25
CA VAL A 298 -4.97 12.95 15.00
C VAL A 298 -6.15 13.20 14.07
N ALA A 299 -7.05 12.22 13.95
CA ALA A 299 -8.20 12.26 13.06
C ALA A 299 -9.38 11.49 13.62
N GLY A 300 -10.58 11.82 13.12
CA GLY A 300 -11.82 11.11 13.44
C GLY A 300 -12.68 10.94 12.19
N MET A 301 -13.41 9.83 12.13
CA MET A 301 -14.36 9.53 11.06
C MET A 301 -15.68 9.11 11.69
N LYS A 302 -16.79 9.67 11.18
CA LYS A 302 -18.13 9.36 11.64
C LYS A 302 -18.81 8.39 10.68
N TYR A 303 -19.53 7.43 11.25
CA TYR A 303 -20.34 6.43 10.55
C TYR A 303 -21.79 6.49 11.03
N PRO A 304 -22.76 6.09 10.18
CA PRO A 304 -24.19 6.21 10.50
C PRO A 304 -24.68 5.18 11.54
N SER A 305 -23.95 4.10 11.76
CA SER A 305 -24.31 3.00 12.65
C SER A 305 -23.16 2.65 13.61
N PRO A 306 -23.43 2.01 14.76
CA PRO A 306 -22.42 1.50 15.67
C PRO A 306 -21.41 0.61 14.94
N ILE A 307 -20.14 0.74 15.31
CA ILE A 307 -19.05 -0.03 14.73
C ILE A 307 -18.81 -1.26 15.59
N LEU A 308 -18.75 -2.44 14.97
CA LEU A 308 -18.45 -3.70 15.63
C LEU A 308 -17.02 -4.17 15.31
N SER A 309 -16.60 -4.00 14.06
CA SER A 309 -15.29 -4.46 13.60
C SER A 309 -14.58 -3.41 12.76
N LEU A 310 -13.28 -3.37 12.90
CA LEU A 310 -12.40 -2.43 12.19
C LEU A 310 -11.11 -3.14 11.81
N ASN A 311 -10.65 -2.94 10.57
CA ASN A 311 -9.34 -3.39 10.15
C ASN A 311 -8.74 -2.47 9.09
N VAL A 312 -7.41 -2.40 9.07
CA VAL A 312 -6.65 -1.66 8.06
C VAL A 312 -6.05 -2.66 7.09
N ILE A 313 -6.38 -2.50 5.82
CA ILE A 313 -5.96 -3.40 4.76
C ILE A 313 -4.82 -2.73 4.00
N SER A 314 -3.64 -3.29 4.12
CA SER A 314 -2.48 -2.90 3.35
C SER A 314 -2.45 -3.64 2.01
N SER A 315 -1.95 -3.01 0.96
CA SER A 315 -1.78 -3.65 -0.35
C SER A 315 -0.49 -3.23 -1.02
N GLY A 316 0.03 -4.10 -1.89
CA GLY A 316 1.24 -3.89 -2.66
C GLY A 316 2.53 -4.33 -1.96
N LEU A 317 3.65 -4.29 -2.70
CA LEU A 317 4.98 -4.72 -2.24
C LEU A 317 5.50 -3.92 -1.03
N GLN A 318 5.16 -2.64 -0.94
CA GLN A 318 5.58 -1.75 0.15
C GLN A 318 4.62 -1.74 1.34
N ARG A 319 3.51 -2.52 1.28
CA ARG A 319 2.49 -2.61 2.34
C ARG A 319 1.97 -1.26 2.82
N GLU A 320 1.74 -0.37 1.90
CA GLU A 320 1.07 0.87 2.25
C GLU A 320 -0.38 0.61 2.65
N ASP A 321 -0.84 1.27 3.69
CA ASP A 321 -2.23 1.23 4.13
C ASP A 321 -3.10 1.86 3.04
N ARG A 322 -3.89 1.03 2.39
CA ARG A 322 -4.69 1.44 1.24
C ARG A 322 -6.17 1.57 1.56
N HIS A 323 -6.69 0.66 2.38
CA HIS A 323 -8.09 0.63 2.71
C HIS A 323 -8.31 0.58 4.22
N ILE A 324 -9.35 1.25 4.69
CA ILE A 324 -9.90 1.11 6.04
C ILE A 324 -11.25 0.42 5.87
N ALA A 325 -11.38 -0.78 6.40
CA ALA A 325 -12.62 -1.54 6.40
C ALA A 325 -13.29 -1.43 7.77
N VAL A 326 -14.55 -1.04 7.78
CA VAL A 326 -15.37 -0.84 8.99
C VAL A 326 -16.63 -1.64 8.84
N GLY A 327 -16.85 -2.57 9.75
CA GLY A 327 -18.07 -3.35 9.87
C GLY A 327 -19.01 -2.73 10.88
N MET A 328 -20.24 -2.57 10.47
CA MET A 328 -21.28 -1.91 11.26
C MET A 328 -22.33 -2.91 11.76
N GLN A 329 -23.02 -2.54 12.84
CA GLN A 329 -24.13 -3.30 13.40
C GLN A 329 -25.32 -3.41 12.43
N SER A 330 -25.49 -2.42 11.54
CA SER A 330 -26.52 -2.45 10.47
C SER A 330 -26.27 -3.49 9.38
N GLY A 331 -25.19 -4.26 9.45
CA GLY A 331 -24.81 -5.22 8.40
C GLY A 331 -24.01 -4.59 7.25
N ILE A 332 -23.85 -3.30 7.21
CA ILE A 332 -23.12 -2.61 6.15
C ILE A 332 -21.60 -2.68 6.40
N LEU A 333 -20.87 -3.09 5.38
CA LEU A 333 -19.41 -2.99 5.32
C LEU A 333 -19.01 -1.72 4.58
N SER A 334 -18.32 -0.82 5.26
CA SER A 334 -17.78 0.40 4.65
C SER A 334 -16.29 0.26 4.40
N ILE A 335 -15.85 0.40 3.14
CA ILE A 335 -14.45 0.37 2.77
C ILE A 335 -14.05 1.76 2.29
N LYS A 336 -13.24 2.46 3.06
CA LYS A 336 -12.65 3.74 2.65
C LYS A 336 -11.28 3.49 2.02
N THR A 337 -11.09 4.01 0.81
CA THR A 337 -9.85 3.84 0.05
C THR A 337 -9.08 5.15 0.02
N ARG A 338 -7.78 5.07 0.25
CA ARG A 338 -6.86 6.20 0.07
C ARG A 338 -6.64 6.44 -1.42
N LEU A 339 -6.98 7.61 -1.87
CA LEU A 339 -6.74 8.03 -3.25
C LEU A 339 -5.27 8.37 -3.45
N SER A 340 -4.62 7.75 -4.42
CA SER A 340 -3.22 7.98 -4.79
C SER A 340 -3.10 8.36 -6.26
N GLY A 341 -2.05 9.11 -6.61
CA GLY A 341 -1.71 9.43 -8.00
C GLY A 341 -2.85 10.10 -8.79
N GLU A 342 -3.14 9.58 -9.96
CA GLU A 342 -4.16 10.11 -10.89
C GLU A 342 -5.58 10.10 -10.31
N GLN A 343 -5.94 9.08 -9.52
CA GLN A 343 -7.25 9.01 -8.87
C GLN A 343 -7.50 10.19 -7.93
N LYS A 344 -6.45 10.65 -7.23
CA LYS A 344 -6.52 11.84 -6.38
C LYS A 344 -6.73 13.12 -7.19
N VAL A 345 -6.10 13.22 -8.34
CA VAL A 345 -6.28 14.36 -9.26
C VAL A 345 -7.70 14.36 -9.82
N GLN A 346 -8.18 13.21 -10.29
CA GLN A 346 -9.55 13.07 -10.81
C GLN A 346 -10.62 13.35 -9.75
N ALA A 347 -10.41 12.86 -8.51
CA ALA A 347 -11.34 13.15 -7.41
C ALA A 347 -11.40 14.65 -7.10
N ARG A 348 -10.25 15.33 -7.06
CA ARG A 348 -10.19 16.78 -6.87
C ARG A 348 -10.82 17.57 -8.02
N GLU A 349 -10.70 17.07 -9.24
CA GLU A 349 -11.37 17.68 -10.40
C GLU A 349 -12.89 17.53 -10.29
N ARG A 350 -13.39 16.34 -9.93
CA ARG A 350 -14.82 16.10 -9.70
C ARG A 350 -15.37 16.97 -8.55
N GLU A 351 -14.61 17.10 -7.46
CA GLU A 351 -15.00 17.93 -6.34
C GLU A 351 -15.10 19.41 -6.73
N LYS A 352 -14.16 19.91 -7.54
CA LYS A 352 -14.21 21.27 -8.09
C LYS A 352 -15.37 21.46 -9.07
N GLU A 353 -15.66 20.46 -9.87
CA GLU A 353 -16.79 20.45 -10.81
C GLU A 353 -18.13 20.48 -10.05
N MET A 354 -18.25 19.64 -9.00
CA MET A 354 -19.43 19.62 -8.14
C MET A 354 -19.62 20.94 -7.38
N LYS A 355 -18.53 21.53 -6.89
CA LYS A 355 -18.59 22.85 -6.23
C LYS A 355 -19.00 23.95 -7.20
N ALA A 356 -18.49 23.94 -8.43
CA ALA A 356 -18.88 24.89 -9.47
C ALA A 356 -20.35 24.72 -9.89
N LEU A 357 -20.88 23.49 -9.88
CA LEU A 357 -22.31 23.18 -10.05
C LEU A 357 -23.14 23.79 -8.94
N MET A 358 -22.77 23.57 -7.67
CA MET A 358 -23.48 24.13 -6.51
C MET A 358 -23.48 25.67 -6.50
N GLU A 359 -22.38 26.27 -6.95
CA GLU A 359 -22.25 27.74 -7.03
C GLU A 359 -22.87 28.33 -8.32
N GLY A 360 -23.42 27.52 -9.22
CA GLY A 360 -23.97 27.96 -10.50
C GLY A 360 -22.93 28.47 -11.52
N LYS A 361 -21.63 28.22 -11.27
CA LYS A 361 -20.50 28.71 -12.08
C LYS A 361 -19.91 27.67 -13.03
N ILE A 362 -20.70 26.70 -13.47
CA ILE A 362 -20.22 25.57 -14.29
C ILE A 362 -19.63 26.03 -15.62
N GLU A 363 -20.22 27.07 -16.26
CA GLU A 363 -19.68 27.59 -17.51
C GLU A 363 -18.28 28.20 -17.36
N GLN A 364 -18.02 28.88 -16.24
CA GLN A 364 -16.70 29.44 -15.95
C GLN A 364 -15.67 28.33 -15.72
N TYR A 365 -16.07 27.26 -15.03
CA TYR A 365 -15.25 26.06 -14.82
C TYR A 365 -14.94 25.37 -16.14
N ASP A 366 -15.92 25.17 -17.01
CA ASP A 366 -15.74 24.55 -18.34
C ASP A 366 -14.89 25.42 -19.28
N ARG A 367 -15.05 26.75 -19.24
CA ARG A 367 -14.17 27.68 -19.97
C ARG A 367 -12.72 27.59 -19.47
N ALA A 368 -12.51 27.47 -18.16
CA ALA A 368 -11.18 27.31 -17.56
C ALA A 368 -10.57 25.93 -17.90
N LYS A 369 -11.37 24.85 -17.94
CA LYS A 369 -10.97 23.50 -18.33
C LYS A 369 -10.64 23.41 -19.82
N LYS A 370 -11.45 24.05 -20.69
CA LYS A 370 -11.18 24.19 -22.13
C LYS A 370 -9.92 25.03 -22.40
N ARG A 371 -9.66 26.09 -21.63
CA ARG A 371 -8.39 26.86 -21.72
C ARG A 371 -7.17 26.04 -21.37
N LYS A 372 -7.26 25.17 -20.33
CA LYS A 372 -6.18 24.27 -19.93
C LYS A 372 -5.95 23.13 -20.94
N ARG A 373 -7.00 22.61 -21.55
CA ARG A 373 -6.97 21.54 -22.59
C ARG A 373 -7.03 22.10 -24.01
N GLY A 374 -6.68 23.36 -24.24
CA GLY A 374 -6.70 23.96 -25.59
C GLY A 374 -5.96 23.10 -26.61
N LYS A 375 -6.47 23.03 -27.84
CA LYS A 375 -6.03 22.20 -28.99
C LYS A 375 -4.51 22.13 -29.26
N GLY A 376 -3.70 22.94 -28.59
CA GLY A 376 -2.25 22.98 -28.76
C GLY A 376 -1.46 22.44 -27.56
N TRP A 377 -2.11 21.96 -26.47
CA TRP A 377 -1.39 21.56 -25.26
C TRP A 377 -0.58 20.29 -25.47
N ASP A 378 -1.18 19.25 -26.02
CA ASP A 378 -0.47 18.00 -26.33
C ASP A 378 0.59 18.22 -27.43
N ARG A 379 0.27 19.03 -28.45
CA ARG A 379 1.22 19.42 -29.48
C ARG A 379 2.40 20.25 -28.96
N ARG A 380 2.20 21.09 -27.94
CA ARG A 380 3.29 21.86 -27.31
C ARG A 380 4.25 20.98 -26.53
N ILE A 381 3.75 19.94 -25.88
CA ILE A 381 4.56 19.04 -25.07
C ILE A 381 5.21 17.95 -25.90
N ARG A 382 4.47 17.38 -26.87
CA ARG A 382 4.85 16.17 -27.59
C ARG A 382 5.22 16.36 -29.06
N GLY A 383 4.99 17.54 -29.61
CA GLY A 383 5.20 17.84 -31.04
C GLY A 383 3.96 17.66 -31.92
N LYS A 384 4.07 18.13 -33.19
CA LYS A 384 2.94 18.17 -34.12
C LYS A 384 2.50 16.78 -34.61
N ASP A 385 3.44 15.85 -34.69
CA ASP A 385 3.27 14.51 -35.28
C ASP A 385 3.07 13.41 -34.23
N PHE A 386 2.76 13.81 -32.98
CA PHE A 386 2.51 12.85 -31.93
C PHE A 386 1.20 12.09 -32.18
N THR A 387 1.31 10.79 -32.41
CA THR A 387 0.20 9.86 -32.71
C THR A 387 -0.35 9.13 -31.49
N GLY A 388 0.28 9.28 -30.31
CA GLY A 388 -0.12 8.62 -29.06
C GLY A 388 0.76 7.43 -28.66
N GLU A 389 1.65 6.97 -29.52
CA GLU A 389 2.60 5.91 -29.20
C GLU A 389 3.69 6.41 -28.24
N GLY A 390 4.01 5.66 -27.19
CA GLY A 390 4.99 6.06 -26.17
C GLY A 390 4.47 7.06 -25.13
N ALA A 391 3.16 7.12 -24.91
CA ALA A 391 2.49 8.11 -24.05
C ALA A 391 2.73 7.96 -22.54
N ASP A 392 3.42 6.92 -22.09
CA ASP A 392 3.47 6.54 -20.67
C ASP A 392 4.39 7.41 -19.81
N ILE A 393 5.19 8.30 -20.41
CA ILE A 393 6.07 9.20 -19.67
C ILE A 393 5.81 10.65 -20.07
N VAL A 394 4.90 11.32 -19.37
CA VAL A 394 4.76 12.78 -19.42
C VAL A 394 5.71 13.38 -18.39
N ILE A 395 6.83 13.93 -18.83
CA ILE A 395 7.65 14.79 -17.98
C ILE A 395 6.94 16.14 -17.92
N GLU A 396 6.20 16.42 -16.83
CA GLU A 396 5.65 17.74 -16.54
C GLU A 396 6.81 18.70 -16.24
N GLY A 397 7.28 19.38 -17.26
CA GLY A 397 8.14 20.54 -17.10
C GLY A 397 7.35 21.66 -16.41
N ASN A 398 7.98 22.37 -15.49
CA ASN A 398 7.42 23.48 -14.75
C ASN A 398 6.72 24.48 -15.67
N ALA A 399 5.39 24.50 -15.70
CA ALA A 399 4.57 25.30 -16.61
C ALA A 399 4.59 26.82 -16.32
N ARG A 400 5.48 27.29 -15.43
CA ARG A 400 5.58 28.70 -15.00
C ARG A 400 6.75 29.49 -15.56
N GLY A 401 7.62 28.89 -16.36
CA GLY A 401 8.66 29.62 -17.09
C GLY A 401 8.07 30.33 -18.30
N LYS A 402 8.13 31.67 -18.37
CA LYS A 402 7.96 32.40 -19.61
C LYS A 402 8.96 31.86 -20.63
N VAL A 403 8.46 31.14 -21.64
CA VAL A 403 9.28 30.55 -22.72
C VAL A 403 9.71 31.68 -23.66
N ASN A 404 10.61 32.57 -23.23
CA ASN A 404 11.15 33.62 -24.08
C ASN A 404 12.55 33.33 -24.64
N ASN A 405 13.17 32.17 -24.26
CA ASN A 405 14.44 31.73 -24.82
C ASN A 405 14.39 30.25 -25.19
N SER A 406 13.47 29.85 -26.07
CA SER A 406 13.54 28.50 -26.63
C SER A 406 14.72 28.46 -27.61
N LEU A 407 15.69 27.59 -27.29
CA LEU A 407 16.80 27.28 -28.18
C LEU A 407 16.29 26.93 -29.58
N PRO A 408 17.00 27.28 -30.69
CA PRO A 408 16.52 27.06 -32.06
C PRO A 408 16.08 25.62 -32.33
N TRP A 409 16.82 24.64 -31.84
CA TRP A 409 16.48 23.23 -31.96
C TRP A 409 15.19 22.85 -31.17
N GLY A 410 14.90 23.53 -30.07
CA GLY A 410 13.65 23.31 -29.31
C GLY A 410 12.42 23.78 -30.07
N ASN A 411 12.53 24.85 -30.88
CA ASN A 411 11.46 25.31 -31.75
C ASN A 411 11.26 24.34 -32.93
N ALA A 412 12.33 23.85 -33.55
CA ALA A 412 12.26 22.86 -34.61
C ALA A 412 11.60 21.55 -34.14
N LEU A 413 11.92 21.07 -32.90
CA LEU A 413 11.23 19.93 -32.28
C LEU A 413 9.75 20.15 -32.04
N ARG A 414 9.32 21.38 -31.74
CA ARG A 414 7.90 21.72 -31.55
C ARG A 414 7.12 21.75 -32.84
N TRP A 415 7.79 22.09 -33.92
CA TRP A 415 7.17 22.23 -35.25
C TRP A 415 7.15 20.90 -36.01
N GLY A 416 7.82 19.85 -35.50
CA GLY A 416 7.91 18.53 -36.12
C GLY A 416 9.03 18.42 -37.17
N GLU A 417 9.93 19.42 -37.25
CA GLU A 417 11.08 19.42 -38.14
C GLU A 417 12.26 18.69 -37.47
N TYR A 418 12.16 17.37 -37.34
CA TYR A 418 13.06 16.55 -36.55
C TYR A 418 14.47 16.46 -37.13
N SER A 419 14.63 16.39 -38.44
CA SER A 419 15.92 16.41 -39.12
C SER A 419 16.68 17.71 -38.86
N LYS A 420 16.02 18.86 -39.07
CA LYS A 420 16.59 20.18 -38.78
C LYS A 420 16.96 20.38 -37.31
N ALA A 421 16.13 19.86 -36.40
CA ALA A 421 16.44 19.92 -34.97
C ALA A 421 17.74 19.19 -34.63
N LEU A 422 17.98 18.05 -35.26
CA LEU A 422 19.19 17.27 -35.07
C LEU A 422 20.41 17.95 -35.69
N ASP A 423 20.28 18.53 -36.87
CA ASP A 423 21.35 19.22 -37.60
C ASP A 423 21.81 20.47 -36.86
N LEU A 424 20.90 21.30 -36.38
CA LEU A 424 21.21 22.48 -35.57
C LEU A 424 22.01 22.17 -34.31
N VAL A 425 21.83 20.99 -33.71
CA VAL A 425 22.54 20.59 -32.53
C VAL A 425 23.89 19.95 -32.88
N LEU A 426 24.01 19.21 -33.98
CA LEU A 426 25.25 18.61 -34.47
C LEU A 426 26.23 19.66 -34.97
N GLU A 427 25.74 20.76 -35.57
CA GLU A 427 26.55 21.89 -36.06
C GLU A 427 26.97 22.85 -34.95
N SER A 428 26.32 22.81 -33.78
CA SER A 428 26.62 23.71 -32.67
C SER A 428 27.96 23.37 -32.04
N ASN A 429 28.94 24.27 -32.15
CA ASN A 429 30.27 24.15 -31.51
C ASN A 429 30.22 24.59 -30.02
N ALA A 430 29.07 24.67 -29.37
CA ALA A 430 28.96 25.08 -27.99
C ALA A 430 29.52 24.01 -27.05
N GLY A 431 30.17 24.41 -25.96
CA GLY A 431 30.74 23.49 -24.98
C GLY A 431 29.77 22.44 -24.41
N ASN A 432 28.45 22.68 -24.53
CA ASN A 432 27.37 21.76 -24.13
C ASN A 432 26.74 21.01 -25.31
N ALA A 433 27.29 21.02 -26.50
CA ALA A 433 26.73 20.39 -27.70
C ALA A 433 26.42 18.91 -27.48
N ARG A 434 27.23 18.22 -26.72
CA ARG A 434 27.07 16.80 -26.42
C ARG A 434 25.84 16.51 -25.55
N ALA A 435 25.59 17.32 -24.53
CA ALA A 435 24.40 17.21 -23.69
C ALA A 435 23.12 17.58 -24.46
N GLN A 436 23.22 18.56 -25.35
CA GLN A 436 22.09 18.98 -26.19
C GLN A 436 21.74 17.92 -27.24
N THR A 437 22.72 17.26 -27.86
CA THR A 437 22.44 16.13 -28.78
C THR A 437 21.79 14.97 -28.07
N LEU A 438 22.23 14.63 -26.87
CA LEU A 438 21.59 13.60 -26.05
C LEU A 438 20.14 13.97 -25.71
N THR A 439 19.88 15.21 -25.30
CA THR A 439 18.51 15.66 -24.99
C THR A 439 17.59 15.63 -26.22
N VAL A 440 18.09 16.01 -27.40
CA VAL A 440 17.32 15.92 -28.64
C VAL A 440 17.06 14.47 -29.02
N LEU A 441 18.05 13.59 -28.98
CA LEU A 441 17.89 12.18 -29.32
C LEU A 441 16.96 11.45 -28.32
N THR A 442 17.06 11.75 -27.03
CA THR A 442 16.10 11.21 -26.05
C THR A 442 14.68 11.71 -26.32
N ALA A 443 14.51 12.99 -26.63
CA ALA A 443 13.22 13.55 -27.00
C ALA A 443 12.65 12.92 -28.29
N LEU A 444 13.49 12.64 -29.29
CA LEU A 444 13.11 11.96 -30.51
C LEU A 444 12.73 10.49 -30.28
N ARG A 445 13.45 9.79 -29.37
CA ARG A 445 13.11 8.44 -28.96
C ARG A 445 11.74 8.38 -28.30
N HIS A 446 11.45 9.28 -27.37
CA HIS A 446 10.14 9.37 -26.71
C HIS A 446 8.99 9.73 -27.66
N ARG A 447 9.29 10.34 -28.80
CA ARG A 447 8.31 10.68 -29.83
C ARG A 447 8.19 9.63 -30.92
N SER A 448 8.92 8.53 -30.84
CA SER A 448 9.05 7.51 -31.89
C SER A 448 9.49 8.09 -33.27
N ALA A 449 10.17 9.23 -33.24
CA ALA A 449 10.56 10.01 -34.39
C ALA A 449 12.03 9.86 -34.80
N LEU A 450 12.78 8.92 -34.18
CA LEU A 450 14.20 8.71 -34.50
C LEU A 450 14.40 8.31 -35.96
N ARG A 451 13.55 7.42 -36.48
CA ARG A 451 13.67 6.97 -37.88
C ARG A 451 13.38 8.10 -38.87
N SER A 452 12.40 8.95 -38.63
CA SER A 452 12.07 10.12 -39.47
C SER A 452 13.14 11.22 -39.39
N ALA A 453 13.79 11.40 -38.22
CA ALA A 453 14.87 12.37 -38.03
C ALA A 453 16.19 11.95 -38.72
N LEU A 454 16.40 10.65 -38.86
CA LEU A 454 17.60 10.07 -39.50
C LEU A 454 17.40 9.69 -40.96
N SER A 455 16.17 9.64 -41.47
CA SER A 455 15.87 9.37 -42.89
C SER A 455 16.26 10.53 -43.79
N ASN A 456 16.50 10.24 -45.09
CA ASN A 456 16.78 11.21 -46.15
C ASN A 456 17.97 12.14 -45.87
N ARG A 457 19.09 11.56 -45.35
CA ARG A 457 20.35 12.30 -45.19
C ARG A 457 21.28 12.07 -46.35
N ASP A 458 21.91 13.16 -46.78
CA ASP A 458 22.89 13.15 -47.86
C ASP A 458 24.29 12.80 -47.36
N SER A 459 25.21 12.57 -48.29
CA SER A 459 26.63 12.32 -48.01
C SER A 459 27.31 13.42 -47.17
N VAL A 460 26.76 14.62 -47.13
CA VAL A 460 27.27 15.75 -46.32
C VAL A 460 26.66 15.78 -44.91
N THR A 461 25.41 15.40 -44.72
CA THR A 461 24.69 15.47 -43.45
C THR A 461 24.82 14.19 -42.60
N LEU A 462 25.26 13.08 -43.20
CA LEU A 462 25.49 11.81 -42.50
C LEU A 462 26.80 11.77 -41.68
N PRO A 463 27.96 12.31 -42.15
CA PRO A 463 29.21 12.27 -41.39
C PRO A 463 29.16 12.89 -39.99
N PRO A 464 28.47 14.03 -39.74
CA PRO A 464 28.33 14.57 -38.38
C PRO A 464 27.65 13.60 -37.40
N VAL A 465 26.66 12.84 -37.83
CA VAL A 465 25.97 11.83 -37.04
C VAL A 465 26.92 10.69 -36.69
N LEU A 466 27.67 10.18 -37.69
CA LEU A 466 28.66 9.11 -37.49
C LEU A 466 29.77 9.54 -36.53
N ARG A 467 30.31 10.76 -36.69
CA ARG A 467 31.30 11.32 -35.78
C ARG A 467 30.77 11.43 -34.35
N TRP A 468 29.54 11.80 -34.17
CA TRP A 468 28.88 11.81 -32.85
C TRP A 468 28.76 10.39 -32.27
N LEU A 469 28.29 9.40 -33.06
CA LEU A 469 28.21 7.99 -32.66
C LEU A 469 29.59 7.45 -32.21
N ILE A 470 30.63 7.70 -32.98
CA ILE A 470 32.01 7.29 -32.68
C ILE A 470 32.51 7.86 -31.33
N LYS A 471 32.08 9.08 -30.98
CA LYS A 471 32.45 9.72 -29.70
C LYS A 471 31.61 9.20 -28.53
N SER A 472 30.32 8.90 -28.75
CA SER A 472 29.35 8.61 -27.68
C SER A 472 29.29 7.13 -27.31
N ILE A 473 29.75 6.21 -28.19
CA ILE A 473 29.69 4.77 -27.95
C ILE A 473 30.56 4.28 -26.80
N VAL A 474 31.61 5.04 -26.48
CA VAL A 474 32.57 4.73 -25.41
C VAL A 474 31.97 5.02 -24.02
N GLU A 475 30.95 5.86 -23.94
CA GLU A 475 30.37 6.26 -22.65
C GLU A 475 29.30 5.27 -22.14
N PRO A 476 29.51 4.61 -20.98
CA PRO A 476 28.58 3.61 -20.46
C PRO A 476 27.16 4.14 -20.22
N ARG A 477 27.04 5.43 -19.86
CA ARG A 477 25.74 6.07 -19.56
C ARG A 477 24.86 6.27 -20.78
N THR A 478 25.46 6.37 -21.97
CA THR A 478 24.76 6.69 -23.23
C THR A 478 24.68 5.52 -24.20
N VAL A 479 25.37 4.41 -23.91
CA VAL A 479 25.50 3.24 -24.81
C VAL A 479 24.15 2.74 -25.33
N ARG A 480 23.13 2.63 -24.51
CA ARG A 480 21.79 2.16 -24.95
C ARG A 480 21.23 3.04 -26.06
N LEU A 481 21.26 4.35 -25.87
CA LEU A 481 20.72 5.29 -26.86
C LEU A 481 21.57 5.31 -28.12
N THR A 482 22.92 5.28 -27.96
CA THR A 482 23.84 5.28 -29.10
C THR A 482 23.73 4.01 -29.94
N VAL A 483 23.52 2.85 -29.34
CA VAL A 483 23.29 1.58 -30.04
C VAL A 483 21.97 1.63 -30.81
N ASP A 484 20.87 2.10 -30.19
CA ASP A 484 19.58 2.24 -30.89
C ASP A 484 19.70 3.14 -32.12
N VAL A 485 20.40 4.29 -31.99
CA VAL A 485 20.62 5.22 -33.11
C VAL A 485 21.53 4.61 -34.17
N ALA A 486 22.60 3.89 -33.77
CA ALA A 486 23.51 3.24 -34.70
C ALA A 486 22.82 2.14 -35.52
N LEU A 487 21.97 1.33 -34.89
CA LEU A 487 21.20 0.30 -35.59
C LEU A 487 20.25 0.91 -36.62
N ILE A 488 19.55 2.01 -36.27
CA ILE A 488 18.66 2.71 -37.23
C ILE A 488 19.45 3.30 -38.39
N VAL A 489 20.63 3.89 -38.12
CA VAL A 489 21.47 4.46 -39.17
C VAL A 489 22.00 3.37 -40.11
N LEU A 490 22.47 2.25 -39.57
CA LEU A 490 22.95 1.14 -40.40
C LEU A 490 21.83 0.50 -41.21
N ASP A 491 20.64 0.36 -40.66
CA ASP A 491 19.44 -0.17 -41.33
C ASP A 491 18.99 0.76 -42.49
N LEU A 492 19.00 2.09 -42.28
CA LEU A 492 18.55 3.05 -43.31
C LEU A 492 19.57 3.24 -44.45
N TYR A 493 20.86 3.10 -44.15
CA TYR A 493 21.93 3.45 -45.09
C TYR A 493 22.76 2.24 -45.55
N ALA A 494 22.29 1.02 -45.30
CA ALA A 494 22.95 -0.22 -45.74
C ALA A 494 23.27 -0.20 -47.25
N ASP A 495 22.33 0.28 -48.09
CA ASP A 495 22.48 0.35 -49.56
C ASP A 495 23.43 1.46 -50.04
N GLN A 496 23.80 2.38 -49.17
CA GLN A 496 24.68 3.50 -49.51
C GLN A 496 26.15 3.24 -49.10
N LEU A 497 26.40 2.17 -48.38
CA LEU A 497 27.73 1.72 -48.01
C LEU A 497 28.51 1.34 -49.27
N GLY A 498 29.77 1.80 -49.33
CA GLY A 498 30.62 1.60 -50.53
C GLY A 498 30.50 2.67 -51.64
N LYS A 499 29.58 3.66 -51.46
CA LYS A 499 29.40 4.74 -52.49
C LYS A 499 30.21 6.00 -52.13
N SER A 500 30.58 6.20 -50.87
CA SER A 500 31.29 7.40 -50.42
C SER A 500 32.47 7.03 -49.50
N PRO A 501 33.74 7.37 -49.89
CA PRO A 501 34.94 6.97 -49.14
C PRO A 501 35.02 7.57 -47.75
N GLU A 502 34.41 8.76 -47.50
CA GLU A 502 34.42 9.38 -46.17
C GLU A 502 33.51 8.63 -45.19
N VAL A 503 32.35 8.18 -45.65
CA VAL A 503 31.38 7.43 -44.82
C VAL A 503 31.96 6.05 -44.50
N ASP A 504 32.62 5.39 -45.45
CA ASP A 504 33.23 4.08 -45.28
C ASP A 504 34.37 4.13 -44.22
N MET A 505 35.25 5.15 -44.30
CA MET A 505 36.26 5.35 -43.27
C MET A 505 35.68 5.55 -41.86
N LEU A 506 34.58 6.31 -41.72
CA LEU A 506 33.96 6.54 -40.43
C LEU A 506 33.28 5.28 -39.89
N ILE A 507 32.73 4.45 -40.75
CA ILE A 507 32.14 3.18 -40.37
C ILE A 507 33.20 2.17 -39.93
N ASP A 508 34.35 2.12 -40.59
CA ASP A 508 35.49 1.30 -40.20
C ASP A 508 36.03 1.70 -38.81
N VAL A 509 36.11 3.01 -38.56
CA VAL A 509 36.50 3.53 -37.24
C VAL A 509 35.44 3.17 -36.19
N LEU A 510 34.16 3.27 -36.53
CA LEU A 510 33.06 2.87 -35.65
C LEU A 510 33.15 1.37 -35.32
N LYS A 511 33.33 0.51 -36.31
CA LYS A 511 33.48 -0.94 -36.16
C LYS A 511 34.66 -1.28 -35.23
N LYS A 512 35.84 -0.69 -35.41
CA LYS A 512 36.98 -0.87 -34.52
C LYS A 512 36.70 -0.44 -33.09
N LYS A 513 35.99 0.67 -32.88
CA LYS A 513 35.62 1.11 -31.53
C LYS A 513 34.59 0.20 -30.89
N VAL A 514 33.61 -0.30 -31.64
CA VAL A 514 32.61 -1.25 -31.12
C VAL A 514 33.31 -2.54 -30.67
N SER A 515 34.26 -3.09 -31.46
CA SER A 515 34.97 -4.32 -31.06
C SER A 515 35.76 -4.11 -29.78
N LEU A 516 36.48 -2.97 -29.65
CA LEU A 516 37.20 -2.62 -28.40
C LEU A 516 36.25 -2.47 -27.19
N CYS A 517 35.08 -1.87 -27.37
CA CYS A 517 34.07 -1.76 -26.30
C CYS A 517 33.49 -3.13 -25.90
N VAL A 518 33.30 -4.03 -26.86
CA VAL A 518 32.84 -5.41 -26.59
C VAL A 518 33.90 -6.19 -25.82
N GLU A 519 35.19 -6.13 -26.25
CA GLU A 519 36.30 -6.77 -25.54
C GLU A 519 36.42 -6.22 -24.10
N ALA A 520 36.36 -4.89 -23.93
CA ALA A 520 36.39 -4.26 -22.62
C ALA A 520 35.24 -4.66 -21.74
N SER A 521 34.02 -4.85 -22.30
CA SER A 521 32.89 -5.31 -21.54
C SER A 521 33.01 -6.79 -21.12
N GLN A 522 33.56 -7.64 -21.99
CA GLN A 522 33.82 -9.04 -21.68
C GLN A 522 34.85 -9.18 -20.55
N THR A 523 35.97 -8.40 -20.62
CA THR A 523 36.96 -8.37 -19.53
C THR A 523 36.36 -7.82 -18.22
N ALA A 524 35.54 -6.79 -18.28
CA ALA A 524 34.84 -6.26 -17.11
C ALA A 524 33.90 -7.30 -16.46
N TRP A 525 33.19 -8.07 -17.27
CA TRP A 525 32.33 -9.17 -16.77
C TRP A 525 33.15 -10.28 -16.11
N SER A 526 34.30 -10.66 -16.69
CA SER A 526 35.15 -11.68 -16.08
C SER A 526 35.73 -11.22 -14.75
N VAL A 527 36.19 -9.94 -14.67
CA VAL A 527 36.68 -9.35 -13.41
C VAL A 527 35.56 -9.25 -12.38
N MET A 528 34.34 -8.86 -12.78
CA MET A 528 33.21 -8.77 -11.88
C MET A 528 32.84 -10.15 -11.30
N GLY A 529 32.89 -11.20 -12.12
CA GLY A 529 32.70 -12.59 -11.66
C GLY A 529 33.77 -13.02 -10.65
N MET A 530 35.03 -12.66 -10.87
CA MET A 530 36.12 -12.93 -9.92
C MET A 530 35.90 -12.17 -8.58
N VAL A 531 35.54 -10.89 -8.65
CA VAL A 531 35.23 -10.08 -7.44
C VAL A 531 34.05 -10.65 -6.67
N GLU A 532 33.00 -11.09 -7.36
CA GLU A 532 31.83 -11.71 -6.72
C GLU A 532 32.20 -13.01 -6.01
N LEU A 533 33.06 -13.82 -6.59
CA LEU A 533 33.57 -15.04 -5.95
C LEU A 533 34.42 -14.70 -4.70
N LEU A 534 35.26 -13.69 -4.77
CA LEU A 534 36.05 -13.23 -3.61
C LEU A 534 35.16 -12.68 -2.49
N VAL A 535 34.12 -11.93 -2.83
CA VAL A 535 33.18 -11.37 -1.83
C VAL A 535 32.37 -12.50 -1.18
N ARG A 536 31.94 -13.50 -1.95
CA ARG A 536 31.26 -14.69 -1.39
C ARG A 536 32.19 -15.54 -0.54
N GLY A 537 33.43 -15.72 -0.95
CA GLY A 537 34.44 -16.48 -0.18
C GLY A 537 34.90 -15.79 1.11
N ALA A 538 34.85 -14.44 1.15
CA ALA A 538 35.18 -13.68 2.35
C ALA A 538 34.02 -13.60 3.37
N GLY A 539 32.80 -13.99 2.97
CA GLY A 539 31.61 -14.04 3.84
C GLY A 539 31.38 -15.40 4.52
N GLU A 540 32.13 -16.44 4.17
CA GLU A 540 32.11 -17.73 4.85
C GLU A 540 33.32 -17.82 5.81
N GLU A 541 33.20 -17.23 7.00
CA GLU A 541 34.03 -17.66 8.12
C GLU A 541 33.64 -19.10 8.48
N PRO A 542 34.57 -20.06 8.54
CA PRO A 542 34.28 -21.38 9.02
C PRO A 542 33.86 -21.25 10.49
N VAL A 543 32.61 -21.61 10.78
CA VAL A 543 32.16 -21.85 12.16
C VAL A 543 33.06 -22.96 12.69
N ALA A 544 34.00 -22.60 13.57
CA ALA A 544 34.79 -23.57 14.31
C ALA A 544 33.82 -24.36 15.19
N GLU A 545 33.70 -25.64 14.91
CA GLU A 545 33.12 -26.62 15.81
C GLU A 545 34.00 -26.66 17.07
N GLU A 546 33.48 -26.24 18.22
CA GLU A 546 33.84 -26.67 19.56
C GLU A 546 32.62 -27.29 20.25
#